data_f907d79ef7d02b3965531f1ad321ed51
#
_entry.id   f907d79ef7d02b3965531f1ad321ed51
#
_cell.length_a   1.000
_cell.length_b   1.000
_cell.length_c   1.000
_cell.angle_alpha   90.00
_cell.angle_beta   90.00
_cell.angle_gamma   90.00
#
_symmetry.space_group_name_H-M   'P 1'
#
loop_
_entity.id
_entity.type
_entity.pdbx_description
1 polymer ?
#
loop_
_entity_poly.entity_id
_entity_poly.type
_entity_poly.pdbx_seq_one_letter_code
_entity_poly.pdbx_strand_id
1 'polypeptide(L)'
;AIFTVNGKDITVNNYADLLFYSSTGEFAILNDKGDGLETITMSAVNMYENPVLMTKVFDCDGKKVGYLAYLSFTLDSCEDLIKAAKLFKEQGVTELILDLRYNGGGYVITEQLLASLLGPKEVVMNKEVFETEIWNKDYMDYYKKQGVDLNTYFETEYNFEDHNGKKHTYSTKDANIGL
;
A
#
# COMPACT_ATOMS: atom_id res chain seq x y z
N ALA A 1 24.87 1.93 13.29
CA ALA A 1 24.79 3.39 13.08
C ALA A 1 25.72 3.81 11.95
N ILE A 2 25.33 4.80 11.13
CA ILE A 2 26.18 5.41 10.10
C ILE A 2 26.79 6.67 10.73
N PHE A 3 28.11 6.81 10.63
CA PHE A 3 28.85 7.94 11.22
C PHE A 3 29.28 8.96 10.16
N THR A 4 29.84 8.48 9.05
CA THR A 4 30.27 9.35 7.94
C THR A 4 29.77 8.82 6.61
N VAL A 5 29.62 9.71 5.64
CA VAL A 5 29.40 9.37 4.23
C VAL A 5 30.44 10.12 3.39
N ASN A 6 31.20 9.37 2.59
CA ASN A 6 32.31 9.89 1.79
C ASN A 6 33.30 10.73 2.63
N GLY A 7 33.61 10.24 3.84
CA GLY A 7 34.51 10.88 4.80
C GLY A 7 33.96 12.14 5.47
N LYS A 8 32.68 12.49 5.28
CA LYS A 8 32.03 13.65 5.92
C LYS A 8 31.15 13.19 7.06
N ASP A 9 31.27 13.80 8.22
CA ASP A 9 30.40 13.55 9.37
C ASP A 9 28.95 13.92 9.06
N ILE A 10 28.01 13.07 9.49
CA ILE A 10 26.58 13.33 9.36
C ILE A 10 26.15 14.31 10.46
N THR A 11 25.45 15.35 10.04
CA THR A 11 24.91 16.39 10.92
C THR A 11 23.44 16.66 10.58
N VAL A 12 22.73 17.37 11.44
CA VAL A 12 21.34 17.81 11.20
C VAL A 12 21.18 18.68 9.95
N ASN A 13 22.27 19.28 9.45
CA ASN A 13 22.24 20.19 8.31
C ASN A 13 22.60 19.51 6.98
N ASN A 14 23.20 18.32 6.98
CA ASN A 14 23.71 17.67 5.77
C ASN A 14 23.24 16.23 5.58
N TYR A 15 22.51 15.64 6.53
CA TYR A 15 22.10 14.24 6.45
C TYR A 15 21.25 13.92 5.21
N ALA A 16 20.39 14.86 4.82
CA ALA A 16 19.51 14.65 3.66
C ALA A 16 20.35 14.55 2.37
N ASP A 17 21.30 15.47 2.16
CA ASP A 17 22.16 15.48 0.98
C ASP A 17 23.07 14.25 0.93
N LEU A 18 23.58 13.82 2.09
CA LEU A 18 24.50 12.69 2.16
C LEU A 18 23.80 11.32 2.05
N LEU A 19 22.58 11.20 2.58
CA LEU A 19 21.89 9.90 2.66
C LEU A 19 20.83 9.70 1.59
N PHE A 20 20.11 10.75 1.16
CA PHE A 20 18.95 10.60 0.29
C PHE A 20 19.18 11.02 -1.16
N TYR A 21 20.18 11.88 -1.41
CA TYR A 21 20.45 12.40 -2.75
C TYR A 21 21.75 11.85 -3.37
N SER A 22 22.46 10.98 -2.66
CA SER A 22 23.66 10.32 -3.18
C SER A 22 23.31 8.96 -3.77
N SER A 23 23.68 8.71 -5.02
CA SER A 23 23.45 7.42 -5.68
C SER A 23 24.49 6.35 -5.31
N THR A 24 25.67 6.75 -4.82
CA THR A 24 26.75 5.86 -4.38
C THR A 24 27.57 6.56 -3.32
N GLY A 25 27.98 5.84 -2.29
CA GLY A 25 28.79 6.39 -1.21
C GLY A 25 29.59 5.35 -0.44
N GLU A 26 30.66 5.83 0.19
CA GLU A 26 31.40 5.09 1.21
C GLU A 26 30.84 5.48 2.58
N PHE A 27 30.34 4.49 3.31
CA PHE A 27 29.66 4.67 4.60
C PHE A 27 30.54 4.09 5.71
N ALA A 28 30.94 4.92 6.68
CA ALA A 28 31.54 4.43 7.91
C ALA A 28 30.43 4.03 8.89
N ILE A 29 30.35 2.76 9.21
CA ILE A 29 29.36 2.17 10.10
C ILE A 29 30.02 1.51 11.30
N LEU A 30 29.25 1.31 12.38
CA LEU A 30 29.73 0.51 13.51
C LEU A 30 29.86 -0.95 13.05
N ASN A 31 31.00 -1.56 13.33
CA ASN A 31 31.21 -2.97 13.02
C ASN A 31 30.31 -3.89 13.87
N ASP A 32 30.21 -5.17 13.51
CA ASP A 32 29.36 -6.15 14.20
C ASP A 32 29.70 -6.34 15.67
N LYS A 33 30.96 -6.09 16.05
CA LYS A 33 31.43 -6.18 17.45
C LYS A 33 31.09 -4.94 18.27
N GLY A 34 30.77 -3.82 17.62
CA GLY A 34 30.48 -2.56 18.28
C GLY A 34 31.71 -1.85 18.88
N ASP A 35 32.92 -2.24 18.51
CA ASP A 35 34.19 -1.74 19.08
C ASP A 35 35.01 -0.87 18.10
N GLY A 36 34.55 -0.71 16.87
CA GLY A 36 35.20 0.07 15.83
C GLY A 36 34.31 0.41 14.66
N LEU A 37 34.84 1.22 13.73
CA LEU A 37 34.16 1.56 12.49
C LEU A 37 34.72 0.68 11.35
N GLU A 38 33.85 0.29 10.46
CA GLU A 38 34.19 -0.28 9.16
C GLU A 38 33.61 0.59 8.04
N THR A 39 34.27 0.57 6.89
CA THR A 39 33.81 1.30 5.71
C THR A 39 33.23 0.33 4.70
N ILE A 40 31.99 0.59 4.28
CA ILE A 40 31.30 -0.17 3.23
C ILE A 40 30.93 0.77 2.10
N THR A 41 31.05 0.29 0.87
CA THR A 41 30.57 1.03 -0.32
C THR A 41 29.18 0.53 -0.67
N MET A 42 28.21 1.43 -0.77
CA MET A 42 26.84 1.09 -1.17
C MET A 42 26.43 1.98 -2.36
N SER A 43 25.61 1.41 -3.22
CA SER A 43 24.94 2.13 -4.30
C SER A 43 23.43 2.05 -4.12
N ALA A 44 22.73 3.14 -4.44
CA ALA A 44 21.28 3.14 -4.46
C ALA A 44 20.77 2.16 -5.52
N VAL A 45 19.76 1.40 -5.18
CA VAL A 45 19.04 0.48 -6.06
C VAL A 45 17.57 0.77 -5.99
N ASN A 46 16.86 0.60 -7.10
CA ASN A 46 15.40 0.57 -7.05
C ASN A 46 14.97 -0.75 -6.43
N MET A 47 14.27 -0.66 -5.31
CA MET A 47 13.77 -1.83 -4.60
C MET A 47 12.26 -1.67 -4.40
N TYR A 48 11.51 -2.70 -4.77
CA TYR A 48 10.10 -2.81 -4.39
C TYR A 48 10.02 -3.39 -2.98
N GLU A 49 9.48 -2.60 -2.07
CA GLU A 49 9.11 -3.06 -0.74
C GLU A 49 7.63 -3.40 -0.75
N ASN A 50 7.31 -4.70 -0.64
CA ASN A 50 5.93 -5.17 -0.71
C ASN A 50 5.14 -4.65 0.51
N PRO A 51 4.13 -3.79 0.32
CA PRO A 51 3.35 -3.25 1.42
C PRO A 51 2.37 -4.26 2.02
N VAL A 52 2.12 -5.40 1.39
CA VAL A 52 1.41 -6.53 2.00
C VAL A 52 2.38 -7.25 2.93
N LEU A 53 2.49 -6.75 4.16
CA LEU A 53 3.47 -7.24 5.14
C LEU A 53 3.18 -8.66 5.60
N MET A 54 1.90 -8.99 5.78
CA MET A 54 1.49 -10.32 6.25
C MET A 54 0.08 -10.68 5.74
N THR A 55 -0.03 -11.92 5.27
CA THR A 55 -1.31 -12.57 4.97
C THR A 55 -1.34 -13.89 5.72
N LYS A 56 -2.32 -14.11 6.61
CA LYS A 56 -2.43 -15.33 7.41
C LYS A 56 -3.90 -15.71 7.64
N VAL A 57 -4.15 -16.99 7.85
CA VAL A 57 -5.47 -17.50 8.24
C VAL A 57 -5.31 -18.22 9.58
N PHE A 58 -6.22 -17.91 10.51
CA PHE A 58 -6.29 -18.51 11.83
C PHE A 58 -7.57 -19.35 11.96
N ASP A 59 -7.48 -20.45 12.68
CA ASP A 59 -8.62 -21.21 13.16
C ASP A 59 -8.99 -20.68 14.57
N CYS A 60 -10.16 -20.07 14.67
CA CYS A 60 -10.68 -19.52 15.94
C CYS A 60 -12.06 -20.09 16.20
N ASP A 61 -12.16 -21.06 17.11
CA ASP A 61 -13.41 -21.68 17.52
C ASP A 61 -14.28 -22.19 16.35
N GLY A 62 -13.63 -22.82 15.37
CA GLY A 62 -14.28 -23.36 14.17
C GLY A 62 -14.58 -22.35 13.07
N LYS A 63 -14.17 -21.11 13.23
CA LYS A 63 -14.21 -20.07 12.20
C LYS A 63 -12.83 -19.83 11.59
N LYS A 64 -12.81 -19.53 10.30
CA LYS A 64 -11.59 -19.11 9.59
C LYS A 64 -11.50 -17.58 9.60
N VAL A 65 -10.51 -17.07 10.33
CA VAL A 65 -10.24 -15.63 10.43
C VAL A 65 -9.02 -15.29 9.59
N GLY A 66 -9.19 -14.47 8.56
CA GLY A 66 -8.11 -13.89 7.78
C GLY A 66 -7.42 -12.76 8.55
N TYR A 67 -6.12 -12.59 8.36
CA TYR A 67 -5.37 -11.45 8.83
C TYR A 67 -4.55 -10.88 7.68
N LEU A 68 -4.75 -9.61 7.40
CA LEU A 68 -4.03 -8.87 6.38
C LEU A 68 -3.41 -7.62 7.02
N ALA A 69 -2.08 -7.57 7.11
CA ALA A 69 -1.34 -6.37 7.48
C ALA A 69 -0.87 -5.65 6.21
N TYR A 70 -1.32 -4.41 6.02
CA TYR A 70 -1.09 -3.64 4.80
C TYR A 70 -0.59 -2.23 5.11
N LEU A 71 0.60 -1.88 4.60
CA LEU A 71 1.36 -0.70 5.03
C LEU A 71 1.19 0.53 4.14
N SER A 72 0.85 0.36 2.86
CA SER A 72 0.71 1.49 1.93
C SER A 72 -0.10 1.10 0.70
N PHE A 73 -0.98 1.98 0.25
CA PHE A 73 -1.80 1.80 -0.95
C PHE A 73 -1.00 2.16 -2.21
N THR A 74 -0.13 1.25 -2.65
CA THR A 74 0.69 1.40 -3.85
C THR A 74 0.07 0.70 -5.05
N LEU A 75 0.30 1.21 -6.25
CA LEU A 75 -0.21 0.59 -7.49
C LEU A 75 0.35 -0.82 -7.70
N ASP A 76 1.62 -1.02 -7.37
CA ASP A 76 2.31 -2.30 -7.53
C ASP A 76 1.79 -3.40 -6.58
N SER A 77 1.10 -3.03 -5.48
CA SER A 77 0.54 -3.99 -4.52
C SER A 77 -0.79 -4.62 -4.93
N CYS A 78 -1.43 -4.13 -5.99
CA CYS A 78 -2.74 -4.63 -6.42
C CYS A 78 -2.76 -6.14 -6.67
N GLU A 79 -1.71 -6.67 -7.29
CA GLU A 79 -1.59 -8.11 -7.54
C GLU A 79 -1.48 -8.90 -6.24
N ASP A 80 -0.73 -8.42 -5.26
CA ASP A 80 -0.54 -9.11 -3.98
C ASP A 80 -1.81 -9.04 -3.11
N LEU A 81 -2.57 -7.95 -3.18
CA LEU A 81 -3.91 -7.86 -2.55
C LEU A 81 -4.88 -8.88 -3.15
N ILE A 82 -4.90 -9.04 -4.47
CA ILE A 82 -5.72 -10.05 -5.15
C ILE A 82 -5.29 -11.47 -4.75
N LYS A 83 -3.98 -11.75 -4.66
CA LYS A 83 -3.46 -13.04 -4.18
C LYS A 83 -3.92 -13.32 -2.75
N ALA A 84 -3.83 -12.32 -1.86
CA ALA A 84 -4.28 -12.43 -0.48
C ALA A 84 -5.79 -12.74 -0.40
N ALA A 85 -6.63 -12.02 -1.15
CA ALA A 85 -8.07 -12.27 -1.19
C ALA A 85 -8.40 -13.66 -1.74
N LYS A 86 -7.73 -14.13 -2.80
CA LYS A 86 -7.90 -15.49 -3.31
C LYS A 86 -7.55 -16.55 -2.27
N LEU A 87 -6.43 -16.37 -1.55
CA LEU A 87 -6.04 -17.25 -0.45
C LEU A 87 -7.13 -17.31 0.62
N PHE A 88 -7.67 -16.18 1.03
CA PHE A 88 -8.76 -16.13 2.01
C PHE A 88 -10.00 -16.87 1.54
N LYS A 89 -10.39 -16.66 0.29
CA LYS A 89 -11.53 -17.33 -0.34
C LYS A 89 -11.33 -18.84 -0.41
N GLU A 90 -10.17 -19.31 -0.85
CA GLU A 90 -9.81 -20.73 -0.94
C GLU A 90 -9.78 -21.41 0.43
N GLN A 91 -9.37 -20.69 1.46
CA GLN A 91 -9.33 -21.18 2.85
C GLN A 91 -10.71 -21.11 3.55
N GLY A 92 -11.73 -20.52 2.91
CA GLY A 92 -13.06 -20.35 3.50
C GLY A 92 -13.09 -19.35 4.64
N VAL A 93 -12.33 -18.27 4.54
CA VAL A 93 -12.34 -17.16 5.52
C VAL A 93 -13.72 -16.53 5.55
N THR A 94 -14.28 -16.37 6.74
CA THR A 94 -15.59 -15.76 7.01
C THR A 94 -15.50 -14.47 7.83
N GLU A 95 -14.35 -14.21 8.42
CA GLU A 95 -14.06 -13.01 9.21
C GLU A 95 -12.66 -12.51 8.89
N LEU A 96 -12.43 -11.20 8.93
CA LEU A 96 -11.14 -10.60 8.57
C LEU A 96 -10.70 -9.58 9.61
N ILE A 97 -9.41 -9.62 9.92
CA ILE A 97 -8.70 -8.54 10.60
C ILE A 97 -7.85 -7.84 9.54
N LEU A 98 -8.26 -6.62 9.16
CA LEU A 98 -7.48 -5.73 8.31
C LEU A 98 -6.65 -4.80 9.20
N ASP A 99 -5.34 -5.00 9.21
CA ASP A 99 -4.42 -4.21 10.04
C ASP A 99 -3.76 -3.09 9.22
N LEU A 100 -4.23 -1.87 9.43
CA LEU A 100 -3.75 -0.64 8.80
C LEU A 100 -3.01 0.27 9.78
N ARG A 101 -2.58 -0.21 10.96
CA ARG A 101 -1.99 0.62 12.02
C ARG A 101 -0.75 1.41 11.59
N TYR A 102 0.00 0.91 10.65
CA TYR A 102 1.19 1.58 10.10
C TYR A 102 1.00 2.02 8.64
N ASN A 103 -0.24 2.02 8.14
CA ASN A 103 -0.54 2.44 6.79
C ASN A 103 -0.48 3.96 6.67
N GLY A 104 0.35 4.48 5.78
CA GLY A 104 0.53 5.90 5.52
C GLY A 104 -0.41 6.48 4.46
N GLY A 105 -1.35 5.69 3.92
CA GLY A 105 -2.21 6.08 2.80
C GLY A 105 -1.65 5.63 1.46
N GLY A 106 -1.99 6.36 0.38
CA GLY A 106 -1.53 6.10 -0.98
C GLY A 106 -2.59 6.37 -2.04
N TYR A 107 -2.67 5.51 -3.04
CA TYR A 107 -3.59 5.69 -4.17
C TYR A 107 -5.02 5.22 -3.85
N VAL A 108 -6.00 6.10 -4.07
CA VAL A 108 -7.44 5.79 -3.89
C VAL A 108 -7.89 4.61 -4.75
N ILE A 109 -7.38 4.47 -5.97
CA ILE A 109 -7.71 3.33 -6.84
C ILE A 109 -7.32 1.98 -6.21
N THR A 110 -6.23 1.93 -5.44
CA THR A 110 -5.80 0.72 -4.72
C THR A 110 -6.67 0.47 -3.48
N GLU A 111 -7.10 1.53 -2.80
CA GLU A 111 -8.07 1.44 -1.70
C GLU A 111 -9.40 0.91 -2.21
N GLN A 112 -9.93 1.46 -3.29
CA GLN A 112 -11.16 1.00 -3.94
C GLN A 112 -11.05 -0.47 -4.39
N LEU A 113 -9.90 -0.89 -4.94
CA LEU A 113 -9.64 -2.30 -5.28
C LEU A 113 -9.70 -3.19 -4.04
N LEU A 114 -9.02 -2.80 -2.95
CA LEU A 114 -9.06 -3.56 -1.69
C LEU A 114 -10.48 -3.65 -1.14
N ALA A 115 -11.21 -2.54 -1.10
CA ALA A 115 -12.61 -2.52 -0.67
C ALA A 115 -13.49 -3.43 -1.55
N SER A 116 -13.25 -3.46 -2.86
CA SER A 116 -13.96 -4.36 -3.79
C SER A 116 -13.58 -5.83 -3.63
N LEU A 117 -12.41 -6.15 -3.10
CA LEU A 117 -12.04 -7.52 -2.75
C LEU A 117 -12.73 -8.01 -1.47
N LEU A 118 -12.96 -7.11 -0.52
CA LEU A 118 -13.44 -7.44 0.83
C LEU A 118 -14.97 -7.25 1.00
N GLY A 119 -15.52 -6.22 0.36
CA GLY A 119 -16.93 -5.81 0.56
C GLY A 119 -17.96 -6.82 0.13
N PRO A 120 -19.21 -6.68 0.59
CA PRO A 120 -20.30 -7.58 0.26
C PRO A 120 -20.45 -7.71 -1.26
N LYS A 121 -20.51 -8.96 -1.74
CA LYS A 121 -20.49 -9.28 -3.17
C LYS A 121 -21.57 -8.54 -3.95
N GLU A 122 -22.78 -8.47 -3.40
CA GLU A 122 -23.91 -7.81 -4.06
C GLU A 122 -23.66 -6.32 -4.25
N VAL A 123 -23.17 -5.63 -3.23
CA VAL A 123 -22.84 -4.19 -3.24
C VAL A 123 -21.77 -3.91 -4.31
N VAL A 124 -20.72 -4.73 -4.35
CA VAL A 124 -19.62 -4.57 -5.32
C VAL A 124 -20.07 -4.84 -6.74
N MET A 125 -20.84 -5.92 -6.96
CA MET A 125 -21.30 -6.30 -8.31
C MET A 125 -22.34 -5.33 -8.86
N ASN A 126 -23.14 -4.68 -8.00
CA ASN A 126 -24.11 -3.66 -8.39
C ASN A 126 -23.44 -2.28 -8.58
N LYS A 127 -22.12 -2.17 -8.32
CA LYS A 127 -21.39 -0.91 -8.40
C LYS A 127 -22.04 0.21 -7.57
N GLU A 128 -22.40 -0.12 -6.34
CA GLU A 128 -22.95 0.87 -5.43
C GLU A 128 -21.91 1.92 -5.03
N VAL A 129 -22.34 2.99 -4.37
CA VAL A 129 -21.41 4.05 -3.93
C VAL A 129 -20.41 3.49 -2.93
N PHE A 130 -19.12 3.63 -3.23
CA PHE A 130 -18.01 3.25 -2.35
C PHE A 130 -17.73 4.38 -1.35
N GLU A 131 -17.58 5.59 -1.85
CA GLU A 131 -17.34 6.78 -1.04
C GLU A 131 -17.97 8.02 -1.67
N THR A 132 -18.18 9.06 -0.86
CA THR A 132 -18.63 10.37 -1.31
C THR A 132 -17.70 11.43 -0.75
N GLU A 133 -17.09 12.23 -1.61
CA GLU A 133 -16.27 13.35 -1.19
C GLU A 133 -17.13 14.46 -0.57
N ILE A 134 -16.76 14.88 0.64
CA ILE A 134 -17.41 15.97 1.35
C ILE A 134 -16.42 17.11 1.53
N TRP A 135 -16.74 18.24 0.95
CA TRP A 135 -15.97 19.46 1.00
C TRP A 135 -16.59 20.51 1.92
N ASN A 136 -15.88 21.59 2.18
CA ASN A 136 -16.49 22.74 2.84
C ASN A 136 -17.65 23.32 1.99
N LYS A 137 -18.47 24.17 2.62
CA LYS A 137 -19.70 24.70 1.99
C LYS A 137 -19.44 25.35 0.62
N ASP A 138 -18.38 26.15 0.49
CA ASP A 138 -18.12 26.92 -0.73
C ASP A 138 -17.74 26.00 -1.90
N TYR A 139 -16.92 24.96 -1.65
CA TYR A 139 -16.60 23.95 -2.64
C TYR A 139 -17.79 23.04 -2.96
N MET A 140 -18.62 22.67 -1.98
CA MET A 140 -19.85 21.91 -2.24
C MET A 140 -20.80 22.69 -3.16
N ASP A 141 -21.00 24.00 -2.92
CA ASP A 141 -21.82 24.89 -3.75
C ASP A 141 -21.23 25.04 -5.16
N TYR A 142 -19.89 25.10 -5.27
CA TYR A 142 -19.18 25.13 -6.55
C TYR A 142 -19.39 23.84 -7.35
N TYR A 143 -19.10 22.66 -6.79
CA TYR A 143 -19.24 21.38 -7.47
C TYR A 143 -20.68 21.10 -7.87
N LYS A 144 -21.64 21.43 -7.02
CA LYS A 144 -23.07 21.34 -7.34
C LYS A 144 -23.46 22.19 -8.56
N LYS A 145 -22.95 23.43 -8.66
CA LYS A 145 -23.18 24.29 -9.83
C LYS A 145 -22.55 23.75 -11.11
N GLN A 146 -21.42 23.03 -10.99
CA GLN A 146 -20.74 22.40 -12.12
C GLN A 146 -21.34 21.04 -12.50
N GLY A 147 -22.28 20.50 -11.70
CA GLY A 147 -22.86 19.16 -11.93
C GLY A 147 -21.84 18.02 -11.77
N VAL A 148 -20.82 18.23 -10.93
CA VAL A 148 -19.79 17.20 -10.66
C VAL A 148 -20.37 16.15 -9.72
N ASP A 149 -20.29 14.88 -10.10
CA ASP A 149 -20.55 13.76 -9.20
C ASP A 149 -19.36 13.58 -8.26
N LEU A 150 -19.62 13.69 -6.96
CA LEU A 150 -18.63 13.52 -5.89
C LEU A 150 -18.61 12.09 -5.35
N ASN A 151 -19.37 11.19 -5.96
CA ASN A 151 -19.36 9.78 -5.59
C ASN A 151 -18.30 9.01 -6.38
N THR A 152 -17.61 8.13 -5.69
CA THR A 152 -16.83 7.05 -6.27
C THR A 152 -17.59 5.74 -6.06
N TYR A 153 -17.63 4.89 -7.07
CA TYR A 153 -18.43 3.67 -7.05
C TYR A 153 -17.53 2.44 -6.93
N PHE A 154 -18.04 1.37 -6.37
CA PHE A 154 -17.35 0.08 -6.45
C PHE A 154 -17.13 -0.32 -7.91
N GLU A 155 -15.97 -0.89 -8.18
CA GLU A 155 -15.61 -1.42 -9.50
C GLU A 155 -15.18 -2.87 -9.40
N THR A 156 -15.37 -3.60 -10.49
CA THR A 156 -14.93 -4.99 -10.61
C THR A 156 -13.73 -5.16 -11.52
N GLU A 157 -13.38 -4.12 -12.25
CA GLU A 157 -12.24 -4.06 -13.17
C GLU A 157 -11.48 -2.75 -12.95
N TYR A 158 -10.17 -2.85 -12.78
CA TYR A 158 -9.29 -1.75 -12.48
C TYR A 158 -8.24 -1.63 -13.56
N ASN A 159 -8.20 -0.47 -14.23
CA ASN A 159 -7.26 -0.18 -15.30
C ASN A 159 -6.49 1.07 -14.94
N PHE A 160 -5.16 0.97 -14.86
CA PHE A 160 -4.30 2.11 -14.62
C PHE A 160 -2.92 1.91 -15.28
N GLU A 161 -2.18 2.99 -15.35
CA GLU A 161 -0.80 2.99 -15.82
C GLU A 161 0.12 3.29 -14.63
N ASP A 162 1.16 2.46 -14.45
CA ASP A 162 2.13 2.65 -13.38
C ASP A 162 3.12 3.78 -13.73
N HIS A 163 3.99 4.10 -12.78
CA HIS A 163 5.00 5.15 -12.93
C HIS A 163 6.02 4.91 -14.06
N ASN A 164 6.08 3.69 -14.61
CA ASN A 164 6.92 3.33 -15.75
C ASN A 164 6.16 3.35 -17.07
N GLY A 165 4.89 3.76 -17.09
CA GLY A 165 4.03 3.75 -18.26
C GLY A 165 3.48 2.38 -18.66
N LYS A 166 3.61 1.36 -17.77
CA LYS A 166 3.06 0.04 -18.03
C LYS A 166 1.58 0.01 -17.62
N LYS A 167 0.74 -0.46 -18.53
CA LYS A 167 -0.69 -0.63 -18.29
C LYS A 167 -0.96 -1.92 -17.53
N HIS A 168 -1.81 -1.81 -16.54
CA HIS A 168 -2.28 -2.92 -15.72
C HIS A 168 -3.80 -3.02 -15.80
N THR A 169 -4.29 -4.26 -15.81
CA THR A 169 -5.72 -4.58 -15.74
C THR A 169 -5.91 -5.65 -14.67
N TYR A 170 -6.71 -5.35 -13.68
CA TYR A 170 -7.03 -6.28 -12.59
C TYR A 170 -8.54 -6.48 -12.48
N SER A 171 -8.96 -7.71 -12.17
CA SER A 171 -10.37 -8.05 -11.90
C SER A 171 -10.51 -8.57 -10.47
N THR A 172 -11.50 -8.05 -9.76
CA THR A 172 -11.85 -8.48 -8.40
C THR A 172 -12.97 -9.51 -8.36
N LYS A 173 -13.66 -9.76 -9.49
CA LYS A 173 -14.87 -10.63 -9.57
C LYS A 173 -14.69 -12.00 -8.93
N ASP A 174 -13.57 -12.66 -9.28
CA ASP A 174 -13.29 -14.03 -8.80
C ASP A 174 -12.60 -14.05 -7.44
N ALA A 175 -11.98 -12.93 -7.04
CA ALA A 175 -11.24 -12.78 -5.81
C ALA A 175 -12.05 -12.17 -4.66
N ASN A 176 -13.21 -11.54 -4.94
CA ASN A 176 -14.07 -10.98 -3.90
C ASN A 176 -14.48 -12.07 -2.89
N ILE A 177 -14.25 -11.79 -1.61
CA ILE A 177 -14.53 -12.71 -0.49
C ILE A 177 -15.91 -12.46 0.14
N GLY A 178 -16.52 -11.31 -0.09
CA GLY A 178 -17.91 -11.01 0.26
C GLY A 178 -18.18 -11.00 1.77
N LEU A 179 -17.37 -10.29 2.53
CA LEU A 179 -17.49 -10.16 3.99
C LEU A 179 -18.58 -9.18 4.40
#